data_dc36c4e812acde3496fa7c252e2b0608
#
_entry.id   dc36c4e812acde3496fa7c252e2b0608
#
_cell.length_a   1.000
_cell.length_b   1.000
_cell.length_c   1.000
_cell.angle_alpha   90.00
_cell.angle_beta   90.00
_cell.angle_gamma   90.00
#
_symmetry.space_group_name_H-M   'P 1'
#
loop_
_entity.id
_entity.type
_entity.pdbx_description
1 polymer ?
#
loop_
_entity_poly.entity_id
_entity_poly.type
_entity_poly.pdbx_seq_one_letter_code
_entity_poly.pdbx_strand_id
1 'polypeptide(L)'
;MGENELELPDGARARDVWDLLELGEEPAGLAYAVNRQYVDRDHGLEDGDELAIIPPVSGGDFRLVEGPIDVPGVLAQVERPEAGAIASFVGTVRASSRDRDVLHLEYEAYEGMAEEVMEQLASALKVKYDLCDVAITHRVGRVGIGEASVAIAISAPHRQDALAACTEAIDTLKHTVPLWKKEVYEGGEEWIGRGS
;
A
#
# COMPACT_ATOMS: atom_id res chain seq x y z
N MET A 1 10.48 14.68 13.36
CA MET A 1 10.83 15.17 12.00
C MET A 1 10.99 16.68 12.11
N GLY A 2 12.07 17.25 11.57
CA GLY A 2 12.27 18.69 11.56
C GLY A 2 11.60 19.27 10.32
N GLU A 3 10.76 20.29 10.49
CA GLU A 3 10.31 21.16 9.42
C GLU A 3 11.42 22.19 9.15
N ASN A 4 11.79 22.35 7.89
CA ASN A 4 12.75 23.36 7.45
C ASN A 4 12.10 24.21 6.36
N GLU A 5 12.17 25.52 6.48
CA GLU A 5 11.83 26.44 5.38
C GLU A 5 13.01 26.49 4.39
N LEU A 6 12.70 26.35 3.10
CA LEU A 6 13.67 26.36 2.03
C LEU A 6 13.30 27.43 1.01
N GLU A 7 14.26 28.27 0.64
CA GLU A 7 14.12 29.16 -0.51
C GLU A 7 14.51 28.42 -1.79
N LEU A 8 13.57 28.29 -2.70
CA LEU A 8 13.73 27.59 -3.96
C LEU A 8 13.81 28.59 -5.13
N PRO A 9 14.53 28.31 -6.20
CA PRO A 9 14.51 29.11 -7.41
C PRO A 9 13.13 29.04 -8.09
N ASP A 10 12.76 30.09 -8.83
CA ASP A 10 11.52 30.12 -9.61
C ASP A 10 11.43 28.92 -10.56
N GLY A 11 10.29 28.21 -10.52
CA GLY A 11 10.04 27.02 -11.33
C GLY A 11 10.68 25.73 -10.81
N ALA A 12 11.12 25.72 -9.54
CA ALA A 12 11.63 24.52 -8.89
C ALA A 12 10.58 23.40 -8.89
N ARG A 13 11.05 22.17 -8.98
CA ARG A 13 10.23 20.95 -8.96
C ARG A 13 10.51 20.15 -7.70
N ALA A 14 9.61 19.23 -7.35
CA ALA A 14 9.75 18.40 -6.17
C ALA A 14 11.11 17.69 -6.09
N ARG A 15 11.60 17.13 -7.20
CA ARG A 15 12.91 16.45 -7.27
C ARG A 15 14.12 17.37 -7.00
N ASP A 16 14.02 18.65 -7.36
CA ASP A 16 15.15 19.59 -7.25
C ASP A 16 15.52 19.85 -5.78
N VAL A 17 14.58 19.61 -4.86
CA VAL A 17 14.78 19.77 -3.42
C VAL A 17 15.72 18.70 -2.84
N TRP A 18 15.74 17.48 -3.40
CA TRP A 18 16.68 16.42 -2.97
C TRP A 18 18.12 16.85 -3.17
N ASP A 19 18.42 17.39 -4.34
CA ASP A 19 19.77 17.88 -4.69
C ASP A 19 20.15 19.11 -3.86
N LEU A 20 19.18 20.02 -3.62
CA LEU A 20 19.41 21.22 -2.81
C LEU A 20 19.75 20.90 -1.35
N LEU A 21 19.17 19.82 -0.81
CA LEU A 21 19.44 19.35 0.55
C LEU A 21 20.73 18.54 0.67
N GLU A 22 21.46 18.33 -0.43
CA GLU A 22 22.73 17.57 -0.49
C GLU A 22 22.60 16.16 0.14
N LEU A 23 21.45 15.49 -0.06
CA LEU A 23 21.14 14.20 0.57
C LEU A 23 21.86 13.00 -0.10
N GLY A 24 22.70 13.27 -1.11
CA GLY A 24 23.46 12.25 -1.83
C GLY A 24 22.70 11.66 -3.00
N GLU A 25 22.98 10.41 -3.35
CA GLU A 25 22.33 9.72 -4.46
C GLU A 25 20.85 9.46 -4.14
N GLU A 26 19.92 9.88 -5.05
CA GLU A 26 18.49 9.69 -4.89
C GLU A 26 18.17 8.18 -4.88
N PRO A 27 17.59 7.62 -3.78
CA PRO A 27 17.27 6.21 -3.72
C PRO A 27 16.15 5.84 -4.68
N ALA A 28 16.23 4.65 -5.28
CA ALA A 28 15.14 4.11 -6.06
C ALA A 28 13.87 3.96 -5.18
N GLY A 29 12.71 4.39 -5.70
CA GLY A 29 11.45 4.35 -4.95
C GLY A 29 11.18 5.58 -4.07
N LEU A 30 11.97 6.66 -4.20
CA LEU A 30 11.69 7.93 -3.53
C LEU A 30 10.36 8.51 -4.06
N ALA A 31 9.47 8.87 -3.13
CA ALA A 31 8.20 9.49 -3.46
C ALA A 31 8.13 10.93 -2.93
N TYR A 32 7.29 11.75 -3.56
CA TYR A 32 7.09 13.15 -3.21
C TYR A 32 5.61 13.40 -2.90
N ALA A 33 5.33 14.21 -1.87
CA ALA A 33 3.98 14.69 -1.60
C ALA A 33 4.00 16.20 -1.36
N VAL A 34 3.08 16.92 -1.99
CA VAL A 34 2.86 18.37 -1.80
C VAL A 34 1.50 18.56 -1.15
N ASN A 35 1.46 19.31 -0.05
CA ASN A 35 0.23 19.59 0.70
C ASN A 35 -0.55 18.30 1.06
N ARG A 36 0.21 17.25 1.44
CA ARG A 36 -0.30 15.91 1.81
C ARG A 36 -0.93 15.12 0.65
N GLN A 37 -0.65 15.49 -0.61
CA GLN A 37 -1.05 14.74 -1.79
C GLN A 37 0.18 14.27 -2.56
N TYR A 38 0.19 13.00 -2.98
CA TYR A 38 1.26 12.47 -3.83
C TYR A 38 1.31 13.21 -5.15
N VAL A 39 2.53 13.56 -5.55
CA VAL A 39 2.80 14.23 -6.80
C VAL A 39 3.90 13.52 -7.58
N ASP A 40 3.93 13.75 -8.89
CA ASP A 40 5.05 13.32 -9.71
C ASP A 40 6.32 14.08 -9.31
N ARG A 41 7.50 13.45 -9.48
CA ARG A 41 8.80 14.06 -9.20
C ARG A 41 9.04 15.37 -9.96
N ASP A 42 8.37 15.53 -11.11
CA ASP A 42 8.42 16.71 -11.96
C ASP A 42 7.37 17.79 -11.60
N HIS A 43 6.60 17.60 -10.53
CA HIS A 43 5.61 18.55 -10.04
C HIS A 43 6.25 19.89 -9.68
N GLY A 44 5.73 20.99 -10.25
CA GLY A 44 6.18 22.35 -9.93
C GLY A 44 5.74 22.76 -8.53
N LEU A 45 6.65 23.41 -7.79
CA LEU A 45 6.38 23.90 -6.45
C LEU A 45 5.98 25.39 -6.50
N GLU A 46 5.04 25.77 -5.65
CA GLU A 46 4.58 27.14 -5.46
C GLU A 46 4.97 27.66 -4.06
N ASP A 47 4.99 28.98 -3.90
CA ASP A 47 5.30 29.60 -2.59
C ASP A 47 4.27 29.20 -1.54
N GLY A 48 4.75 28.72 -0.40
CA GLY A 48 3.92 28.21 0.70
C GLY A 48 3.55 26.73 0.61
N ASP A 49 4.02 26.00 -0.40
CA ASP A 49 3.82 24.55 -0.47
C ASP A 49 4.56 23.80 0.64
N GLU A 50 3.90 22.84 1.24
CA GLU A 50 4.50 21.87 2.17
C GLU A 50 4.94 20.63 1.38
N LEU A 51 6.25 20.50 1.11
CA LEU A 51 6.81 19.32 0.43
C LEU A 51 7.29 18.28 1.43
N ALA A 52 6.80 17.06 1.31
CA ALA A 52 7.35 15.89 1.98
C ALA A 52 8.12 15.02 0.98
N ILE A 53 9.38 14.74 1.29
CA ILE A 53 10.22 13.78 0.59
C ILE A 53 10.16 12.47 1.39
N ILE A 54 9.70 11.41 0.74
CA ILE A 54 9.39 10.14 1.39
C ILE A 54 10.36 9.11 0.86
N PRO A 55 11.38 8.71 1.67
CA PRO A 55 12.29 7.65 1.28
C PRO A 55 11.51 6.33 1.14
N PRO A 56 12.04 5.38 0.34
CA PRO A 56 11.47 4.04 0.29
C PRO A 56 11.40 3.48 1.70
N VAL A 57 10.22 3.00 2.08
CA VAL A 57 9.98 2.51 3.44
C VAL A 57 10.77 1.22 3.67
N SER A 58 11.89 1.30 4.38
CA SER A 58 12.57 0.14 4.93
C SER A 58 11.72 -0.40 6.09
N GLY A 59 11.03 -1.52 5.88
CA GLY A 59 10.32 -2.19 6.98
C GLY A 59 8.99 -2.85 6.65
N GLY A 60 8.29 -2.44 5.60
CA GLY A 60 7.08 -3.14 5.13
C GLY A 60 7.42 -4.19 4.08
N ASP A 61 6.79 -5.34 4.17
CA ASP A 61 6.96 -6.41 3.19
C ASP A 61 5.74 -6.37 2.25
N PHE A 62 5.97 -5.94 1.00
CA PHE A 62 4.92 -5.85 -0.04
C PHE A 62 5.12 -7.02 -0.98
N ARG A 63 4.30 -8.09 -0.83
CA ARG A 63 4.55 -9.36 -1.51
C ARG A 63 3.33 -9.87 -2.25
N LEU A 64 3.61 -10.46 -3.40
CA LEU A 64 2.75 -11.44 -4.04
C LEU A 64 3.20 -12.85 -3.66
N VAL A 65 2.26 -13.71 -3.30
CA VAL A 65 2.54 -15.11 -2.94
C VAL A 65 1.59 -16.06 -3.67
N GLU A 66 2.10 -17.20 -4.14
CA GLU A 66 1.26 -18.25 -4.78
C GLU A 66 0.62 -19.20 -3.76
N GLY A 67 1.21 -19.30 -2.56
CA GLY A 67 0.74 -20.19 -1.50
C GLY A 67 -0.16 -19.49 -0.47
N PRO A 68 -0.60 -20.23 0.58
CA PRO A 68 -1.35 -19.65 1.68
C PRO A 68 -0.59 -18.50 2.35
N ILE A 69 -1.30 -17.43 2.68
CA ILE A 69 -0.72 -16.28 3.39
C ILE A 69 -0.48 -16.66 4.85
N ASP A 70 0.76 -16.48 5.31
CA ASP A 70 1.11 -16.55 6.74
C ASP A 70 0.67 -15.26 7.44
N VAL A 71 -0.61 -15.20 7.84
CA VAL A 71 -1.18 -14.02 8.51
C VAL A 71 -0.43 -13.66 9.80
N PRO A 72 -0.05 -14.59 10.68
CA PRO A 72 0.79 -14.27 11.83
C PRO A 72 2.13 -13.64 11.43
N GLY A 73 2.76 -14.14 10.36
CA GLY A 73 4.01 -13.58 9.85
C GLY A 73 3.83 -12.14 9.32
N VAL A 74 2.70 -11.83 8.66
CA VAL A 74 2.40 -10.47 8.22
C VAL A 74 2.20 -9.52 9.42
N LEU A 75 1.55 -9.96 10.48
CA LEU A 75 1.40 -9.16 11.71
C LEU A 75 2.75 -8.89 12.39
N ALA A 76 3.63 -9.90 12.46
CA ALA A 76 4.94 -9.77 13.07
C ALA A 76 5.84 -8.75 12.33
N GLN A 77 5.64 -8.55 11.03
CA GLN A 77 6.43 -7.60 10.24
C GLN A 77 6.25 -6.14 10.69
N VAL A 78 5.09 -5.81 11.25
CA VAL A 78 4.79 -4.43 11.68
C VAL A 78 4.94 -4.21 13.19
N GLU A 79 5.40 -5.20 13.92
CA GLU A 79 5.67 -5.04 15.35
C GLU A 79 6.84 -4.08 15.57
N ARG A 80 6.59 -3.01 16.31
CA ARG A 80 7.58 -2.00 16.68
C ARG A 80 7.41 -1.62 18.16
N PRO A 81 8.52 -1.31 18.87
CA PRO A 81 8.44 -0.89 20.27
C PRO A 81 7.60 0.37 20.48
N GLU A 82 7.51 1.24 19.47
CA GLU A 82 6.76 2.50 19.49
C GLU A 82 5.27 2.30 19.22
N ALA A 83 4.87 1.12 18.73
CA ALA A 83 3.50 0.83 18.36
C ALA A 83 2.65 0.51 19.60
N GLY A 84 1.65 1.36 19.86
CA GLY A 84 0.61 1.11 20.86
C GLY A 84 -0.60 0.35 20.29
N ALA A 85 -0.68 0.17 18.96
CA ALA A 85 -1.76 -0.55 18.30
C ALA A 85 -1.30 -1.17 16.98
N ILE A 86 -1.82 -2.36 16.67
CA ILE A 86 -1.74 -3.00 15.35
C ILE A 86 -3.18 -3.25 14.88
N ALA A 87 -3.53 -2.72 13.72
CA ALA A 87 -4.76 -3.05 13.01
C ALA A 87 -4.45 -3.99 11.85
N SER A 88 -5.34 -4.93 11.57
CA SER A 88 -5.19 -5.83 10.43
C SER A 88 -6.50 -6.04 9.69
N PHE A 89 -6.38 -6.26 8.38
CA PHE A 89 -7.46 -6.72 7.53
C PHE A 89 -7.03 -8.02 6.85
N VAL A 90 -7.89 -9.04 6.91
CA VAL A 90 -7.70 -10.30 6.20
C VAL A 90 -8.91 -10.52 5.30
N GLY A 91 -8.70 -10.43 3.99
CA GLY A 91 -9.73 -10.74 2.99
C GLY A 91 -9.75 -12.24 2.71
N THR A 92 -10.92 -12.88 2.83
CA THR A 92 -11.11 -14.30 2.58
C THR A 92 -12.07 -14.56 1.44
N VAL A 93 -11.95 -15.71 0.80
CA VAL A 93 -12.85 -16.15 -0.27
C VAL A 93 -14.16 -16.67 0.34
N ARG A 94 -15.27 -16.09 -0.08
CA ARG A 94 -16.62 -16.49 0.34
C ARG A 94 -17.15 -17.64 -0.52
N ALA A 95 -17.98 -18.49 0.06
CA ALA A 95 -18.64 -19.60 -0.64
C ALA A 95 -19.68 -19.13 -1.68
N SER A 96 -20.13 -17.88 -1.61
CA SER A 96 -21.12 -17.34 -2.54
C SER A 96 -20.80 -15.91 -2.95
N SER A 97 -21.12 -15.57 -4.21
CA SER A 97 -21.00 -14.23 -4.79
C SER A 97 -22.14 -14.04 -5.79
N ARG A 98 -22.89 -12.90 -5.70
CA ARG A 98 -23.95 -12.54 -6.64
C ARG A 98 -24.97 -13.66 -6.85
N ASP A 99 -25.41 -14.28 -5.75
CA ASP A 99 -26.39 -15.40 -5.72
C ASP A 99 -25.92 -16.67 -6.47
N ARG A 100 -24.61 -16.84 -6.63
CA ARG A 100 -23.98 -18.04 -7.21
C ARG A 100 -23.00 -18.67 -6.22
N ASP A 101 -22.93 -20.01 -6.23
CA ASP A 101 -21.94 -20.75 -5.44
C ASP A 101 -20.56 -20.65 -6.11
N VAL A 102 -19.59 -20.10 -5.37
CA VAL A 102 -18.19 -19.97 -5.80
C VAL A 102 -17.45 -21.25 -5.43
N LEU A 103 -16.68 -21.78 -6.36
CA LEU A 103 -15.79 -22.92 -6.11
C LEU A 103 -14.42 -22.45 -5.61
N HIS A 104 -13.87 -21.43 -6.23
CA HIS A 104 -12.62 -20.76 -5.85
C HIS A 104 -12.48 -19.45 -6.61
N LEU A 105 -11.50 -18.65 -6.20
CA LEU A 105 -11.05 -17.49 -6.96
C LEU A 105 -9.69 -17.79 -7.59
N GLU A 106 -9.41 -17.13 -8.70
CA GLU A 106 -8.07 -17.03 -9.28
C GLU A 106 -7.68 -15.56 -9.39
N TYR A 107 -6.48 -15.25 -8.94
CA TYR A 107 -5.93 -13.90 -9.02
C TYR A 107 -4.74 -13.87 -9.95
N GLU A 108 -4.71 -12.87 -10.82
CA GLU A 108 -3.56 -12.54 -11.65
C GLU A 108 -3.07 -11.14 -11.31
N ALA A 109 -1.76 -10.94 -11.37
CA ALA A 109 -1.11 -9.67 -11.10
C ALA A 109 -0.03 -9.39 -12.15
N TYR A 110 0.27 -8.11 -12.36
CA TYR A 110 1.54 -7.74 -12.98
C TYR A 110 2.61 -7.72 -11.87
N GLU A 111 3.46 -8.76 -11.87
CA GLU A 111 4.60 -8.86 -10.98
C GLU A 111 5.52 -7.63 -11.13
N GLY A 112 6.08 -7.18 -10.00
CA GLY A 112 6.87 -5.96 -9.92
C GLY A 112 6.00 -4.70 -9.83
N MET A 113 5.06 -4.50 -10.74
CA MET A 113 4.17 -3.34 -10.71
C MET A 113 3.19 -3.38 -9.54
N ALA A 114 2.68 -4.56 -9.18
CA ALA A 114 1.74 -4.70 -8.07
C ALA A 114 2.42 -4.40 -6.72
N GLU A 115 3.63 -4.92 -6.51
CA GLU A 115 4.44 -4.65 -5.33
C GLU A 115 4.81 -3.16 -5.24
N GLU A 116 5.21 -2.55 -6.35
CA GLU A 116 5.55 -1.14 -6.42
C GLU A 116 4.36 -0.24 -6.05
N VAL A 117 3.14 -0.56 -6.55
CA VAL A 117 1.92 0.18 -6.20
C VAL A 117 1.52 -0.06 -4.73
N MET A 118 1.73 -1.24 -4.17
CA MET A 118 1.51 -1.48 -2.73
C MET A 118 2.49 -0.69 -1.87
N GLU A 119 3.74 -0.55 -2.28
CA GLU A 119 4.74 0.26 -1.60
C GLU A 119 4.39 1.75 -1.64
N GLN A 120 3.97 2.26 -2.80
CA GLN A 120 3.48 3.62 -2.95
C GLN A 120 2.26 3.89 -2.05
N LEU A 121 1.32 2.95 -1.99
CA LEU A 121 0.17 3.02 -1.10
C LEU A 121 0.59 3.13 0.37
N ALA A 122 1.52 2.27 0.82
CA ALA A 122 2.02 2.30 2.18
C ALA A 122 2.72 3.63 2.50
N SER A 123 3.50 4.15 1.55
CA SER A 123 4.13 5.46 1.67
C SER A 123 3.10 6.58 1.81
N ALA A 124 2.01 6.54 1.00
CA ALA A 124 0.88 7.47 1.10
C ALA A 124 0.24 7.48 2.49
N LEU A 125 0.01 6.28 3.02
CA LEU A 125 -0.59 6.14 4.34
C LEU A 125 0.32 6.68 5.45
N LYS A 126 1.64 6.45 5.35
CA LYS A 126 2.62 6.98 6.33
C LYS A 126 2.73 8.52 6.31
N VAL A 127 2.43 9.17 5.18
CA VAL A 127 2.35 10.64 5.13
C VAL A 127 1.10 11.17 5.81
N LYS A 128 -0.01 10.47 5.63
CA LYS A 128 -1.33 10.92 6.07
C LYS A 128 -1.61 10.61 7.55
N TYR A 129 -1.08 9.51 8.05
CA TYR A 129 -1.31 8.98 9.39
C TYR A 129 0.01 8.83 10.14
N ASP A 130 -0.03 8.96 11.46
CA ASP A 130 1.12 8.67 12.32
C ASP A 130 1.29 7.16 12.47
N LEU A 131 2.01 6.53 11.52
CA LEU A 131 2.20 5.08 11.46
C LEU A 131 3.64 4.70 11.81
N CYS A 132 3.77 3.57 12.51
CA CYS A 132 5.06 2.94 12.73
C CYS A 132 5.45 2.10 11.52
N ASP A 133 4.54 1.21 11.06
CA ASP A 133 4.82 0.35 9.91
C ASP A 133 3.56 -0.15 9.18
N VAL A 134 3.76 -0.62 7.92
CA VAL A 134 2.72 -1.16 7.04
C VAL A 134 3.25 -2.39 6.33
N ALA A 135 2.52 -3.49 6.34
CA ALA A 135 2.81 -4.70 5.56
C ALA A 135 1.56 -5.14 4.78
N ILE A 136 1.76 -5.53 3.53
CA ILE A 136 0.69 -5.99 2.64
C ILE A 136 1.16 -7.24 1.91
N THR A 137 0.41 -8.33 2.04
CA THR A 137 0.64 -9.56 1.27
C THR A 137 -0.62 -9.91 0.51
N HIS A 138 -0.52 -10.08 -0.80
CA HIS A 138 -1.64 -10.53 -1.63
C HIS A 138 -1.30 -11.87 -2.29
N ARG A 139 -2.28 -12.78 -2.32
CA ARG A 139 -2.12 -14.07 -2.97
C ARG A 139 -2.48 -13.97 -4.44
N VAL A 140 -1.69 -14.60 -5.30
CA VAL A 140 -1.95 -14.82 -6.72
C VAL A 140 -2.21 -16.30 -6.99
N GLY A 141 -2.75 -16.62 -8.18
CA GLY A 141 -3.17 -17.96 -8.53
C GLY A 141 -4.47 -18.35 -7.81
N ARG A 142 -4.65 -19.64 -7.58
CA ARG A 142 -5.88 -20.21 -7.02
C ARG A 142 -5.99 -20.00 -5.51
N VAL A 143 -7.15 -19.49 -5.06
CA VAL A 143 -7.50 -19.28 -3.65
C VAL A 143 -8.82 -19.97 -3.35
N GLY A 144 -8.82 -20.93 -2.43
CA GLY A 144 -9.99 -21.71 -2.03
C GLY A 144 -10.93 -20.96 -1.09
N ILE A 145 -12.15 -21.48 -0.92
CA ILE A 145 -13.15 -20.92 0.01
C ILE A 145 -12.57 -20.92 1.43
N GLY A 146 -12.72 -19.80 2.12
CA GLY A 146 -12.24 -19.58 3.48
C GLY A 146 -10.75 -19.25 3.57
N GLU A 147 -9.98 -19.44 2.48
CA GLU A 147 -8.57 -19.06 2.45
C GLU A 147 -8.39 -17.54 2.32
N ALA A 148 -7.30 -17.04 2.88
CA ALA A 148 -6.93 -15.63 2.76
C ALA A 148 -6.41 -15.31 1.36
N SER A 149 -6.96 -14.26 0.74
CA SER A 149 -6.49 -13.71 -0.54
C SER A 149 -5.61 -12.48 -0.36
N VAL A 150 -5.79 -11.74 0.73
CA VAL A 150 -5.00 -10.56 1.09
C VAL A 150 -4.89 -10.47 2.61
N ALA A 151 -3.73 -10.06 3.09
CA ALA A 151 -3.52 -9.65 4.48
C ALA A 151 -2.81 -8.30 4.51
N ILE A 152 -3.35 -7.38 5.31
CA ILE A 152 -2.80 -6.05 5.57
C ILE A 152 -2.58 -5.96 7.07
N ALA A 153 -1.42 -5.49 7.49
CA ALA A 153 -1.12 -5.17 8.87
C ALA A 153 -0.53 -3.76 8.95
N ILE A 154 -0.99 -2.97 9.91
CA ILE A 154 -0.56 -1.58 10.11
C ILE A 154 -0.38 -1.34 11.59
N SER A 155 0.79 -0.85 11.96
CA SER A 155 1.09 -0.44 13.33
C SER A 155 1.18 1.07 13.46
N ALA A 156 0.74 1.59 14.60
CA ALA A 156 0.76 3.01 14.93
C ALA A 156 0.92 3.23 16.44
N PRO A 157 1.40 4.41 16.90
CA PRO A 157 1.40 4.76 18.31
C PRO A 157 -0.01 4.72 18.91
N HIS A 158 -1.03 5.09 18.12
CA HIS A 158 -2.42 5.17 18.55
C HIS A 158 -3.38 4.41 17.64
N ARG A 159 -4.39 3.77 18.26
CA ARG A 159 -5.38 2.94 17.53
C ARG A 159 -6.17 3.67 16.46
N GLN A 160 -6.36 4.98 16.58
CA GLN A 160 -7.15 5.76 15.63
C GLN A 160 -6.51 5.76 14.26
N ASP A 161 -5.20 6.03 14.20
CA ASP A 161 -4.43 6.02 12.95
C ASP A 161 -4.31 4.62 12.37
N ALA A 162 -4.01 3.61 13.19
CA ALA A 162 -3.93 2.22 12.74
C ALA A 162 -5.23 1.75 12.07
N LEU A 163 -6.40 2.00 12.70
CA LEU A 163 -7.70 1.58 12.17
C LEU A 163 -8.10 2.37 10.93
N ALA A 164 -7.91 3.70 10.93
CA ALA A 164 -8.23 4.55 9.79
C ALA A 164 -7.37 4.19 8.57
N ALA A 165 -6.06 4.06 8.76
CA ALA A 165 -5.13 3.66 7.71
C ALA A 165 -5.43 2.26 7.18
N CYS A 166 -5.80 1.29 8.03
CA CYS A 166 -6.14 -0.06 7.61
C CYS A 166 -7.39 -0.09 6.72
N THR A 167 -8.41 0.70 7.04
CA THR A 167 -9.62 0.86 6.21
C THR A 167 -9.25 1.47 4.85
N GLU A 168 -8.50 2.56 4.85
CA GLU A 168 -8.10 3.23 3.61
C GLU A 168 -7.17 2.36 2.77
N ALA A 169 -6.29 1.57 3.41
CA ALA A 169 -5.39 0.66 2.72
C ALA A 169 -6.14 -0.34 1.86
N ILE A 170 -7.14 -1.04 2.40
CA ILE A 170 -7.88 -2.04 1.62
C ILE A 170 -8.75 -1.39 0.55
N ASP A 171 -9.36 -0.24 0.83
CA ASP A 171 -10.19 0.46 -0.15
C ASP A 171 -9.34 0.94 -1.34
N THR A 172 -8.17 1.55 -1.07
CA THR A 172 -7.26 2.02 -2.11
C THR A 172 -6.64 0.86 -2.89
N LEU A 173 -6.18 -0.19 -2.19
CA LEU A 173 -5.62 -1.39 -2.83
C LEU A 173 -6.55 -1.97 -3.89
N LYS A 174 -7.83 -2.09 -3.57
CA LYS A 174 -8.85 -2.60 -4.50
C LYS A 174 -9.00 -1.77 -5.79
N HIS A 175 -8.68 -0.49 -5.74
CA HIS A 175 -8.84 0.41 -6.88
C HIS A 175 -7.55 0.64 -7.67
N THR A 176 -6.39 0.57 -7.02
CA THR A 176 -5.12 1.01 -7.61
C THR A 176 -4.20 -0.13 -7.99
N VAL A 177 -4.10 -1.18 -7.15
CA VAL A 177 -3.17 -2.28 -7.41
C VAL A 177 -3.63 -3.09 -8.62
N PRO A 178 -2.74 -3.35 -9.60
CA PRO A 178 -3.09 -4.07 -10.82
C PRO A 178 -3.24 -5.58 -10.56
N LEU A 179 -4.36 -5.93 -9.91
CA LEU A 179 -4.81 -7.27 -9.60
C LEU A 179 -6.12 -7.55 -10.33
N TRP A 180 -6.20 -8.69 -11.00
CA TRP A 180 -7.42 -9.17 -11.65
C TRP A 180 -7.93 -10.38 -10.90
N LYS A 181 -9.24 -10.42 -10.71
CA LYS A 181 -9.93 -11.51 -10.02
C LYS A 181 -10.86 -12.24 -10.99
N LYS A 182 -10.73 -13.54 -11.06
CA LYS A 182 -11.64 -14.45 -11.75
C LYS A 182 -12.39 -15.28 -10.71
N GLU A 183 -13.71 -15.31 -10.81
CA GLU A 183 -14.58 -16.18 -10.00
C GLU A 183 -14.92 -17.43 -10.81
N VAL A 184 -14.69 -18.61 -10.22
CA VAL A 184 -14.98 -19.91 -10.81
C VAL A 184 -16.18 -20.52 -10.09
N TYR A 185 -17.20 -20.88 -10.88
CA TYR A 185 -18.46 -21.45 -10.43
C TYR A 185 -18.67 -22.85 -10.99
N GLU A 186 -19.67 -23.56 -10.51
CA GLU A 186 -20.12 -24.79 -11.15
C GLU A 186 -20.70 -24.47 -12.55
N GLY A 187 -19.99 -24.88 -13.60
CA GLY A 187 -20.40 -24.68 -14.99
C GLY A 187 -19.85 -23.42 -15.68
N GLY A 188 -18.93 -22.67 -15.06
CA GLY A 188 -18.28 -21.54 -15.74
C GLY A 188 -17.37 -20.70 -14.88
N GLU A 189 -16.80 -19.70 -15.51
CA GLU A 189 -15.91 -18.72 -14.86
C GLU A 189 -16.18 -17.30 -15.37
N GLU A 190 -15.90 -16.29 -14.57
CA GLU A 190 -16.12 -14.88 -14.90
C GLU A 190 -15.00 -14.00 -14.35
N TRP A 191 -14.42 -13.16 -15.20
CA TRP A 191 -13.51 -12.11 -14.76
C TRP A 191 -14.28 -10.95 -14.16
N ILE A 192 -13.98 -10.59 -12.90
CA ILE A 192 -14.67 -9.55 -12.13
C ILE A 192 -13.95 -8.20 -12.19
N GLY A 193 -13.01 -8.00 -13.13
CA GLY A 193 -12.29 -6.74 -13.31
C GLY A 193 -11.26 -6.45 -12.20
N ARG A 194 -10.80 -5.19 -12.16
CA ARG A 194 -9.88 -4.70 -11.11
C ARG A 194 -10.65 -4.55 -9.80
N GLY A 195 -10.10 -5.12 -8.73
CA GLY A 195 -10.64 -4.99 -7.40
C GLY A 195 -11.98 -5.73 -7.21
N SER A 196 -12.36 -5.96 -6.00
CA SER A 196 -13.64 -6.64 -5.67
C SER A 196 -14.31 -5.95 -4.53
#